data_321326d28aa47ff0bb9ce9c027c4f947
#
_entry.id   321326d28aa47ff0bb9ce9c027c4f947
#
_cell.length_a   1.000
_cell.length_b   1.000
_cell.length_c   1.000
_cell.angle_alpha   90.00
_cell.angle_beta   90.00
_cell.angle_gamma   90.00
#
_symmetry.space_group_name_H-M   'P 1'
#
loop_
_entity.id
_entity.type
_entity.pdbx_description
1 polymer ?
#
loop_
_entity_poly.entity_id
_entity_poly.type
_entity_poly.pdbx_seq_one_letter_code
_entity_poly.pdbx_strand_id
1 'polypeptide(L)'
;IGSGLVGSEMCIRDRKYYNMKPADIYLLIIPIHYKLSTAQIKEMVEAAGIEELQTLVSRTRYGRQYHFQKNPDMEQMYSECLHHLYLIDRRRNPYSIAAVNTYLFLKEEEIKKLTTTLECIRYGLSPGETMTYVGGRTQ
;
A
#
# COMPACT_ATOMS: atom_id res chain seq x y z
N ILE A 1 7.97 3.82 -4.77
CA ILE A 1 6.73 4.16 -5.52
C ILE A 1 5.54 4.32 -4.57
N GLY A 2 5.48 3.58 -3.47
CA GLY A 2 4.45 3.72 -2.44
C GLY A 2 4.79 4.71 -1.33
N SER A 3 6.01 5.22 -1.29
CA SER A 3 6.47 6.06 -0.19
C SER A 3 5.65 7.34 0.01
N GLY A 4 5.12 7.93 -1.06
CA GLY A 4 4.29 9.12 -0.97
C GLY A 4 2.91 8.86 -0.36
N LEU A 5 2.27 7.72 -0.70
CA LEU A 5 0.95 7.34 -0.19
C LEU A 5 1.02 6.79 1.24
N VAL A 6 1.92 5.83 1.49
CA VAL A 6 2.17 5.28 2.83
C VAL A 6 2.70 6.38 3.76
N GLY A 7 3.55 7.28 3.25
CA GLY A 7 3.99 8.46 3.96
C GLY A 7 2.82 9.36 4.39
N SER A 8 1.83 9.58 3.53
CA SER A 8 0.68 10.45 3.85
C SER A 8 -0.21 9.84 4.94
N GLU A 9 -0.44 8.52 4.91
CA GLU A 9 -1.23 7.85 5.96
C GLU A 9 -0.50 7.85 7.31
N MET A 10 0.80 7.52 7.33
CA MET A 10 1.64 7.66 8.52
C MET A 10 1.62 9.10 9.04
N CYS A 11 1.74 10.08 8.15
CA CYS A 11 1.71 11.49 8.51
C CYS A 11 0.41 11.92 9.17
N ILE A 12 -0.75 11.46 8.72
CA ILE A 12 -2.03 11.77 9.36
C ILE A 12 -2.16 11.06 10.69
N ARG A 13 -1.72 9.79 10.77
CA ARG A 13 -1.67 9.05 12.02
C ARG A 13 -0.71 9.71 13.00
N ASP A 14 0.47 10.11 12.56
CA ASP A 14 1.48 10.79 13.36
C ASP A 14 1.01 12.18 13.79
N ARG A 15 0.30 12.93 12.94
CA ARG A 15 -0.37 14.18 13.35
C ARG A 15 -1.34 13.96 14.51
N LYS A 16 -2.11 12.89 14.45
CA LYS A 16 -3.11 12.57 15.48
C LYS A 16 -2.46 12.14 16.80
N TYR A 17 -1.38 11.37 16.75
CA TYR A 17 -0.72 10.82 17.93
C TYR A 17 0.43 11.69 18.47
N TYR A 18 1.19 12.35 17.58
CA TYR A 18 2.38 13.13 17.94
C TYR A 18 2.20 14.64 17.78
N ASN A 19 1.01 15.08 17.44
CA ASN A 19 0.69 16.52 17.25
C ASN A 19 1.65 17.25 16.30
N MET A 20 2.15 16.56 15.26
CA MET A 20 3.08 17.12 14.28
C MET A 20 2.42 18.16 13.38
N LYS A 21 3.15 19.22 13.05
CA LYS A 21 2.69 20.24 12.12
C LYS A 21 2.80 19.76 10.66
N PRO A 22 1.92 20.18 9.74
CA PRO A 22 2.04 19.83 8.32
C PRO A 22 3.41 20.13 7.70
N ALA A 23 4.06 21.20 8.13
CA ALA A 23 5.41 21.56 7.67
C ALA A 23 6.46 20.50 8.02
N ASP A 24 6.39 19.92 9.21
CA ASP A 24 7.33 18.90 9.68
C ASP A 24 7.12 17.60 8.90
N ILE A 25 5.88 17.29 8.56
CA ILE A 25 5.52 16.15 7.74
C ILE A 25 6.10 16.27 6.32
N TYR A 26 6.06 17.49 5.76
CA TYR A 26 6.65 17.77 4.44
C TYR A 26 8.15 17.47 4.38
N LEU A 27 8.89 17.70 5.46
CA LEU A 27 10.31 17.40 5.55
C LEU A 27 10.61 15.89 5.59
N LEU A 28 9.65 15.08 6.05
CA LEU A 28 9.79 13.63 6.13
C LEU A 28 9.38 12.90 4.84
N ILE A 29 8.59 13.56 3.98
CA ILE A 29 8.16 12.96 2.71
C ILE A 29 9.35 12.93 1.74
N ILE A 30 9.63 11.76 1.20
CA ILE A 30 10.62 11.60 0.15
C ILE A 30 10.17 12.40 -1.08
N PRO A 31 10.97 13.36 -1.59
CA PRO A 31 10.57 14.28 -2.67
C PRO A 31 10.59 13.60 -4.05
N ILE A 32 10.20 12.34 -4.13
CA ILE A 32 10.10 11.59 -5.38
C ILE A 32 8.62 11.41 -5.73
N HIS A 33 8.15 12.19 -6.68
CA HIS A 33 6.77 12.17 -7.15
C HIS A 33 6.68 11.34 -8.43
N TYR A 34 6.14 10.12 -8.36
CA TYR A 34 6.04 9.26 -9.54
C TYR A 34 4.76 9.53 -10.35
N LYS A 35 3.59 9.28 -9.79
CA LYS A 35 2.29 9.50 -10.45
C LYS A 35 1.37 10.41 -9.63
N LEU A 36 1.90 11.08 -8.63
CA LEU A 36 1.23 12.08 -7.83
C LEU A 36 1.82 13.45 -8.12
N SER A 37 0.98 14.46 -8.26
CA SER A 37 1.45 15.84 -8.35
C SER A 37 1.81 16.39 -6.97
N THR A 38 2.69 17.37 -6.93
CA THR A 38 3.03 18.08 -5.68
C THR A 38 1.78 18.69 -5.00
N ALA A 39 0.82 19.17 -5.80
CA ALA A 39 -0.44 19.68 -5.28
C ALA A 39 -1.27 18.60 -4.57
N GLN A 40 -1.37 17.39 -5.17
CA GLN A 40 -2.07 16.26 -4.56
C GLN A 40 -1.43 15.82 -3.24
N ILE A 41 -0.09 15.79 -3.19
CA ILE A 41 0.62 15.45 -1.95
C ILE A 41 0.36 16.52 -0.89
N LYS A 42 0.34 17.79 -1.28
CA LYS A 42 0.03 18.89 -0.39
C LYS A 42 -1.37 18.74 0.21
N GLU A 43 -2.38 18.53 -0.62
CA GLU A 43 -3.75 18.29 -0.16
C GLU A 43 -3.85 17.10 0.80
N MET A 44 -3.15 15.99 0.50
CA MET A 44 -3.13 14.82 1.38
C MET A 44 -2.48 15.10 2.74
N VAL A 45 -1.39 15.87 2.79
CA VAL A 45 -0.72 16.26 4.04
C VAL A 45 -1.58 17.21 4.87
N GLU A 46 -2.34 18.09 4.21
CA GLU A 46 -3.23 19.06 4.85
C GLU A 46 -4.59 18.46 5.22
N ALA A 47 -4.92 17.25 4.77
CA ALA A 47 -6.19 16.58 5.06
C ALA A 47 -6.48 16.53 6.56
N ALA A 48 -7.70 16.87 6.95
CA ALA A 48 -8.09 16.95 8.36
C ALA A 48 -8.28 15.57 9.02
N GLY A 49 -8.53 14.52 8.22
CA GLY A 49 -8.79 13.18 8.73
C GLY A 49 -8.62 12.07 7.70
N ILE A 50 -8.83 10.84 8.15
CA ILE A 50 -8.67 9.62 7.33
C ILE A 50 -9.71 9.60 6.19
N GLU A 51 -10.95 10.02 6.42
CA GLU A 51 -12.01 10.01 5.41
C GLU A 51 -11.71 10.97 4.25
N GLU A 52 -11.20 12.15 4.57
CA GLU A 52 -10.78 13.12 3.57
C GLU A 52 -9.59 12.59 2.78
N LEU A 53 -8.60 11.99 3.46
CA LEU A 53 -7.46 11.34 2.81
C LEU A 53 -7.91 10.24 1.85
N GLN A 54 -8.83 9.38 2.28
CA GLN A 54 -9.38 8.31 1.42
C GLN A 54 -10.04 8.88 0.17
N THR A 55 -10.78 9.97 0.32
CA THR A 55 -11.41 10.68 -0.80
C THR A 55 -10.35 11.24 -1.76
N LEU A 56 -9.32 11.88 -1.24
CA LEU A 56 -8.20 12.40 -2.05
C LEU A 56 -7.46 11.29 -2.77
N VAL A 57 -7.13 10.19 -2.08
CA VAL A 57 -6.47 9.00 -2.67
C VAL A 57 -7.32 8.40 -3.78
N SER A 58 -8.63 8.27 -3.58
CA SER A 58 -9.54 7.70 -4.59
C SER A 58 -9.55 8.49 -5.90
N ARG A 59 -9.31 9.81 -5.84
CA ARG A 59 -9.22 10.68 -7.02
C ARG A 59 -7.88 10.55 -7.77
N THR A 60 -6.86 9.99 -7.13
CA THR A 60 -5.56 9.79 -7.76
C THR A 60 -5.60 8.71 -8.84
N ARG A 61 -4.54 8.64 -9.65
CA ARG A 61 -4.37 7.56 -10.63
C ARG A 61 -4.28 6.19 -9.95
N TYR A 62 -3.66 6.11 -8.78
CA TYR A 62 -3.57 4.88 -8.00
C TYR A 62 -4.94 4.43 -7.49
N GLY A 63 -5.68 5.30 -6.84
CA GLY A 63 -7.01 4.97 -6.31
C GLY A 63 -7.99 4.50 -7.38
N ARG A 64 -7.91 5.08 -8.59
CA ARG A 64 -8.73 4.65 -9.73
C ARG A 64 -8.29 3.30 -10.30
N GLN A 65 -6.98 3.05 -10.40
CA GLN A 65 -6.43 1.82 -10.97
C GLN A 65 -6.66 0.61 -10.08
N TYR A 66 -6.62 0.77 -8.76
CA TYR A 66 -6.74 -0.30 -7.77
C TYR A 66 -8.07 -0.31 -7.03
N HIS A 67 -9.10 0.35 -7.61
CA HIS A 67 -10.47 0.35 -7.09
C HIS A 67 -10.60 0.69 -5.60
N PHE A 68 -9.79 1.63 -5.12
CA PHE A 68 -9.73 2.06 -3.73
C PHE A 68 -11.09 2.48 -3.14
N GLN A 69 -12.01 2.98 -3.97
CA GLN A 69 -13.37 3.34 -3.54
C GLN A 69 -14.19 2.13 -3.03
N LYS A 70 -13.90 0.91 -3.54
CA LYS A 70 -14.63 -0.30 -3.14
C LYS A 70 -14.09 -0.90 -1.84
N ASN A 71 -12.81 -0.75 -1.61
CA ASN A 71 -12.13 -1.22 -0.41
C ASN A 71 -11.05 -0.20 -0.03
N PRO A 72 -11.35 0.74 0.89
CA PRO A 72 -10.45 1.83 1.28
C PRO A 72 -9.36 1.34 2.23
N ASP A 73 -8.65 0.28 1.84
CA ASP A 73 -7.48 -0.24 2.53
C ASP A 73 -6.20 0.20 1.79
N MET A 74 -5.45 1.10 2.41
CA MET A 74 -4.21 1.66 1.86
C MET A 74 -3.11 0.61 1.77
N GLU A 75 -3.04 -0.29 2.73
CA GLU A 75 -2.03 -1.33 2.78
C GLU A 75 -2.26 -2.37 1.67
N GLN A 76 -3.51 -2.78 1.49
CA GLN A 76 -3.88 -3.67 0.40
C GLN A 76 -3.61 -3.02 -0.96
N MET A 77 -4.01 -1.77 -1.16
CA MET A 77 -3.76 -1.05 -2.40
C MET A 77 -2.25 -0.94 -2.70
N TYR A 78 -1.44 -0.68 -1.68
CA TYR A 78 0.02 -0.62 -1.82
C TYR A 78 0.60 -1.98 -2.22
N SER A 79 0.19 -3.06 -1.56
CA SER A 79 0.62 -4.42 -1.89
C SER A 79 0.26 -4.81 -3.32
N GLU A 80 -0.96 -4.53 -3.76
CA GLU A 80 -1.41 -4.77 -5.14
C GLU A 80 -0.61 -3.94 -6.16
N CYS A 81 -0.32 -2.68 -5.83
CA CYS A 81 0.51 -1.82 -6.66
C CYS A 81 1.93 -2.39 -6.83
N LEU A 82 2.57 -2.78 -5.73
CA LEU A 82 3.90 -3.41 -5.77
C LEU A 82 3.89 -4.70 -6.56
N HIS A 83 2.95 -5.58 -6.29
CA HIS A 83 2.83 -6.85 -7.00
C HIS A 83 2.72 -6.64 -8.51
N HIS A 84 1.86 -5.70 -8.94
CA HIS A 84 1.70 -5.36 -10.35
C HIS A 84 2.99 -4.80 -10.98
N LEU A 85 3.70 -3.93 -10.28
CA LEU A 85 4.95 -3.34 -10.74
C LEU A 85 6.05 -4.39 -10.92
N TYR A 86 6.23 -5.29 -9.95
CA TYR A 86 7.20 -6.37 -10.06
C TYR A 86 6.90 -7.30 -11.23
N LEU A 87 5.63 -7.66 -11.44
CA LEU A 87 5.24 -8.50 -12.59
C LEU A 87 5.49 -7.81 -13.93
N ILE A 88 5.21 -6.51 -14.04
CA ILE A 88 5.50 -5.74 -15.25
C ILE A 88 6.99 -5.68 -15.51
N ASP A 89 7.78 -5.36 -14.49
CA ASP A 89 9.23 -5.22 -14.64
C ASP A 89 9.88 -6.54 -15.06
N ARG A 90 9.49 -7.66 -14.46
CA ARG A 90 9.92 -8.99 -14.89
C ARG A 90 9.60 -9.29 -16.36
N ARG A 91 8.39 -8.88 -16.82
CA ARG A 91 7.98 -9.11 -18.22
C ARG A 91 8.78 -8.26 -19.20
N ARG A 92 9.10 -7.02 -18.81
CA ARG A 92 9.87 -6.09 -19.67
C ARG A 92 11.35 -6.41 -19.70
N ASN A 93 11.89 -6.89 -18.59
CA ASN A 93 13.32 -7.11 -18.40
C ASN A 93 13.61 -8.53 -17.86
N PRO A 94 13.29 -9.61 -18.63
CA PRO A 94 13.35 -10.98 -18.08
C PRO A 94 14.75 -11.46 -17.75
N TYR A 95 15.78 -10.88 -18.38
CA TYR A 95 17.19 -11.25 -18.16
C TYR A 95 17.96 -10.27 -17.28
N SER A 96 17.25 -9.45 -16.53
CA SER A 96 17.83 -8.46 -15.62
C SER A 96 17.65 -8.86 -14.16
N ILE A 97 18.24 -8.07 -13.27
CA ILE A 97 18.03 -8.17 -11.81
C ILE A 97 16.54 -8.04 -11.42
N ALA A 98 15.72 -7.46 -12.28
CA ALA A 98 14.27 -7.35 -12.07
C ALA A 98 13.60 -8.74 -11.92
N ALA A 99 14.07 -9.75 -12.64
CA ALA A 99 13.57 -11.12 -12.51
C ALA A 99 13.88 -11.71 -11.12
N VAL A 100 15.09 -11.47 -10.61
CA VAL A 100 15.53 -11.92 -9.28
C VAL A 100 14.74 -11.20 -8.19
N ASN A 101 14.64 -9.88 -8.29
CA ASN A 101 13.89 -9.06 -7.33
C ASN A 101 12.41 -9.47 -7.29
N THR A 102 11.80 -9.72 -8.45
CA THR A 102 10.42 -10.21 -8.51
C THR A 102 10.28 -11.57 -7.85
N TYR A 103 11.21 -12.49 -8.07
CA TYR A 103 11.21 -13.80 -7.43
C TYR A 103 11.29 -13.68 -5.91
N LEU A 104 12.22 -12.88 -5.39
CA LEU A 104 12.37 -12.66 -3.96
C LEU A 104 11.10 -12.04 -3.34
N PHE A 105 10.53 -11.04 -4.00
CA PHE A 105 9.27 -10.42 -3.56
C PHE A 105 8.12 -11.42 -3.49
N LEU A 106 7.93 -12.24 -4.53
CA LEU A 106 6.87 -13.25 -4.56
C LEU A 106 7.09 -14.33 -3.49
N LYS A 107 8.35 -14.71 -3.21
CA LYS A 107 8.67 -15.66 -2.14
C LYS A 107 8.43 -15.08 -0.75
N GLU A 108 8.72 -13.82 -0.54
CA GLU A 108 8.39 -13.13 0.71
C GLU A 108 6.87 -13.09 0.93
N GLU A 109 6.09 -12.78 -0.11
CA GLU A 109 4.63 -12.82 -0.05
C GLU A 109 4.09 -14.22 0.27
N GLU A 110 4.67 -15.25 -0.34
CA GLU A 110 4.31 -16.65 -0.08
C GLU A 110 4.58 -17.03 1.39
N ILE A 111 5.75 -16.67 1.92
CA ILE A 111 6.11 -16.92 3.32
C ILE A 111 5.16 -16.20 4.27
N LYS A 112 4.85 -14.94 4.01
CA LYS A 112 3.87 -14.17 4.82
C LYS A 112 2.52 -14.89 4.87
N LYS A 113 2.00 -15.32 3.73
CA LYS A 113 0.73 -16.04 3.64
C LYS A 113 0.75 -17.38 4.39
N LEU A 114 1.83 -18.14 4.27
CA LEU A 114 2.02 -19.39 5.01
C LEU A 114 2.06 -19.14 6.52
N THR A 115 2.83 -18.15 6.96
CA THR A 115 2.91 -17.79 8.38
C THR A 115 1.54 -17.39 8.93
N THR A 116 0.83 -16.49 8.24
CA THR A 116 -0.51 -16.07 8.63
C THR A 116 -1.48 -17.27 8.69
N THR A 117 -1.42 -18.17 7.70
CA THR A 117 -2.25 -19.38 7.69
C THR A 117 -1.99 -20.26 8.91
N LEU A 118 -0.71 -20.50 9.23
CA LEU A 118 -0.32 -21.30 10.39
C LEU A 118 -0.77 -20.65 11.71
N GLU A 119 -0.65 -19.34 11.82
CA GLU A 119 -1.16 -18.60 12.98
C GLU A 119 -2.67 -18.70 13.12
N CYS A 120 -3.41 -18.54 12.03
CA CYS A 120 -4.87 -18.70 12.03
C CYS A 120 -5.29 -20.12 12.48
N ILE A 121 -4.61 -21.14 12.00
CA ILE A 121 -4.85 -22.55 12.42
C ILE A 121 -4.53 -22.70 13.91
N ARG A 122 -3.43 -22.14 14.38
CA ARG A 122 -3.03 -22.17 15.79
C ARG A 122 -4.08 -21.53 16.71
N TYR A 123 -4.73 -20.46 16.25
CA TYR A 123 -5.80 -19.78 16.98
C TYR A 123 -7.18 -20.45 16.78
N GLY A 124 -7.27 -21.53 16.02
CA GLY A 124 -8.51 -22.27 15.82
C GLY A 124 -9.53 -21.59 14.91
N LEU A 125 -9.08 -20.68 14.04
CA LEU A 125 -9.95 -19.99 13.09
C LEU A 125 -10.48 -20.96 12.03
N SER A 126 -11.71 -20.73 11.59
CA SER A 126 -12.31 -21.50 10.50
C SER A 126 -11.59 -21.23 9.16
N PRO A 127 -11.69 -22.14 8.17
CA PRO A 127 -11.09 -21.91 6.85
C PRO A 127 -11.58 -20.62 6.18
N GLY A 128 -12.84 -20.24 6.35
CA GLY A 128 -13.40 -19.01 5.81
C GLY A 128 -12.78 -17.76 6.42
N GLU A 129 -12.65 -17.72 7.73
CA GLU A 129 -11.98 -16.64 8.44
C GLU A 129 -10.50 -16.55 8.08
N THR A 130 -9.80 -17.69 8.00
CA THR A 130 -8.40 -17.77 7.58
C THR A 130 -8.20 -17.16 6.19
N MET A 131 -9.09 -17.47 5.24
CA MET A 131 -9.01 -16.90 3.89
C MET A 131 -9.17 -15.37 3.86
N THR A 132 -9.92 -14.80 4.78
CA THR A 132 -10.04 -13.35 4.93
C THR A 132 -8.71 -12.71 5.33
N TYR A 133 -7.97 -13.32 6.24
CA TYR A 133 -6.66 -12.82 6.70
C TYR A 133 -5.52 -13.07 5.71
N VAL A 134 -5.56 -14.16 4.98
CA VAL A 134 -4.51 -14.51 3.99
C VAL A 134 -4.64 -13.70 2.70
N GLY A 135 -5.69 -12.89 2.57
CA GLY A 135 -5.94 -12.08 1.38
C GLY A 135 -6.27 -12.96 0.18
N GLY A 136 -7.05 -14.01 0.40
CA GLY A 136 -7.59 -14.83 -0.68
C GLY A 136 -8.39 -13.96 -1.64
N ARG A 137 -7.87 -13.72 -2.84
CA ARG A 137 -8.67 -13.16 -3.92
C ARG A 137 -9.79 -14.15 -4.18
N THR A 138 -10.99 -13.84 -3.78
CA THR A 138 -12.17 -14.43 -4.41
C THR A 138 -12.11 -13.99 -5.87
N GLN A 139 -11.83 -14.94 -6.73
CA GLN A 139 -11.94 -14.79 -8.19
C GLN A 139 -13.36 -14.40 -8.56
#